data_417c45b698c42e0cfe3eacaf26eb5c75
#
_entry.id   417c45b698c42e0cfe3eacaf26eb5c75
#
_cell.length_a   1.000
_cell.length_b   1.000
_cell.length_c   1.000
_cell.angle_alpha   90.00
_cell.angle_beta   90.00
_cell.angle_gamma   90.00
#
_symmetry.space_group_name_H-M   'P 1'
#
loop_
_entity.id
_entity.type
_entity.pdbx_description
1 polymer ?
#
loop_
_entity_poly.entity_id
_entity_poly.type
_entity_poly.pdbx_seq_one_letter_code
_entity_poly.pdbx_strand_id
1 'polypeptide(L)'
;MKYDFLNVEKKWQDRWDAEGAFRAADPGEPGSEKKKFYTLVEFPYPSGAGMHVGHIKAYSGLEVISRKRRMEGYNVMFPMGFDAFGLPTENYAIKTGMHPRAVTDKNIAKFTSQLRRVGFSFDWSRVVDTTEVDYYKWTQWIFLKMFERGLAFRDTALVNYCPSCKVVLSNEDSQGGKCDICHSDIIQKSKDVWYLRITEYADKLLNGLEKVDYLPQVKQQQVNWIGRSEGAFVHFALAGVKEDDLLIYTTRPDTLFGVTFMVMAPEHPLIDKYASQITNMDAVSAYRAECSKKTEFERTQLVKEKTGVRLEGLSAVNPITGKEIPIYLADYVMMGYGTGAIMAVPAHDTRDWEFARKFGINVIEVIKGGDIEKEAYTGDGEMVNSGFLNGFTNKKDSIARMVEELKARGIGEKGVQFKMKDWAFNRQRYWGEPIPIVHCQKCGTVGVPYEELPLCLPDMQEFAPGQGGESPLARIEEYVRCKCPKCGGDAKRETDTMPHLGQWTIGMGSPQ
;
A
#
# COMPACT_ATOMS: atom_id res chain seq x y z
N MET A 1 20.49 8.13 55.87
CA MET A 1 20.81 6.93 55.04
C MET A 1 20.50 7.24 53.62
N LYS A 2 21.44 7.13 52.69
CA LYS A 2 21.17 7.35 51.26
C LYS A 2 20.44 6.11 50.73
N TYR A 3 19.29 6.26 50.09
CA TYR A 3 18.53 5.16 49.52
C TYR A 3 19.33 4.52 48.36
N ASP A 4 19.67 3.23 48.53
CA ASP A 4 20.43 2.46 47.53
C ASP A 4 19.48 1.81 46.52
N PHE A 5 19.01 2.62 45.59
CA PHE A 5 18.03 2.19 44.59
C PHE A 5 18.57 1.08 43.68
N LEU A 6 19.86 1.09 43.35
CA LEU A 6 20.45 0.10 42.45
C LEU A 6 20.36 -1.32 43.00
N ASN A 7 20.74 -1.48 44.29
CA ASN A 7 20.67 -2.78 44.96
C ASN A 7 19.21 -3.21 45.21
N VAL A 8 18.34 -2.27 45.56
CA VAL A 8 16.93 -2.55 45.83
C VAL A 8 16.23 -2.98 44.53
N GLU A 9 16.41 -2.26 43.41
CA GLU A 9 15.84 -2.59 42.11
C GLU A 9 16.32 -3.97 41.67
N LYS A 10 17.61 -4.22 41.65
CA LYS A 10 18.18 -5.51 41.29
C LYS A 10 17.62 -6.66 42.10
N LYS A 11 17.59 -6.52 43.43
CA LYS A 11 17.03 -7.53 44.35
C LYS A 11 15.61 -7.93 43.98
N TRP A 12 14.76 -6.94 43.68
CA TRP A 12 13.36 -7.22 43.35
C TRP A 12 13.18 -7.78 41.94
N GLN A 13 13.94 -7.32 40.97
CA GLN A 13 13.93 -7.87 39.60
C GLN A 13 14.37 -9.34 39.61
N ASP A 14 15.47 -9.67 40.28
CA ASP A 14 15.95 -11.05 40.40
C ASP A 14 14.90 -11.96 41.11
N ARG A 15 14.19 -11.43 42.08
CA ARG A 15 13.13 -12.16 42.79
C ARG A 15 11.90 -12.37 41.89
N TRP A 16 11.46 -11.37 41.16
CA TRP A 16 10.34 -11.50 40.22
C TRP A 16 10.62 -12.52 39.13
N ASP A 17 11.83 -12.55 38.58
CA ASP A 17 12.26 -13.52 37.61
C ASP A 17 12.28 -14.95 38.20
N ALA A 18 12.85 -15.13 39.38
CA ALA A 18 12.93 -16.43 40.07
C ALA A 18 11.56 -17.01 40.43
N GLU A 19 10.63 -16.15 40.84
CA GLU A 19 9.26 -16.55 41.21
C GLU A 19 8.31 -16.61 40.03
N GLY A 20 8.72 -16.20 38.80
CA GLY A 20 7.82 -16.08 37.64
C GLY A 20 6.65 -15.14 37.92
N ALA A 21 6.87 -14.05 38.69
CA ALA A 21 5.82 -13.21 39.24
C ALA A 21 4.88 -12.57 38.21
N PHE A 22 5.32 -12.47 36.97
CA PHE A 22 4.57 -11.84 35.90
C PHE A 22 4.07 -12.84 34.83
N ARG A 23 4.30 -14.15 35.02
CA ARG A 23 3.83 -15.18 34.14
C ARG A 23 2.29 -15.30 34.21
N ALA A 24 1.64 -15.29 33.05
CA ALA A 24 0.22 -15.60 32.95
C ALA A 24 0.01 -17.11 33.01
N ALA A 25 -1.01 -17.55 33.76
CA ALA A 25 -1.37 -18.96 33.84
C ALA A 25 -2.02 -19.42 32.52
N ASP A 26 -1.59 -20.59 32.03
CA ASP A 26 -2.18 -21.24 30.86
C ASP A 26 -3.50 -21.94 31.22
N PRO A 27 -4.38 -22.23 30.23
CA PRO A 27 -5.58 -23.00 30.48
C PRO A 27 -5.29 -24.34 31.15
N GLY A 28 -5.96 -24.59 32.29
CA GLY A 28 -5.75 -25.78 33.10
C GLY A 28 -4.71 -25.66 34.22
N GLU A 29 -3.93 -24.58 34.25
CA GLU A 29 -3.01 -24.29 35.37
C GLU A 29 -3.74 -23.57 36.52
N PRO A 30 -3.24 -23.69 37.76
CA PRO A 30 -3.72 -22.88 38.90
C PRO A 30 -3.65 -21.38 38.60
N GLY A 31 -4.75 -20.67 38.75
CA GLY A 31 -4.87 -19.25 38.43
C GLY A 31 -5.47 -18.95 37.06
N SER A 32 -5.67 -19.98 36.20
CA SER A 32 -6.33 -19.81 34.89
C SER A 32 -7.83 -19.51 35.01
N GLU A 33 -8.43 -19.81 36.15
CA GLU A 33 -9.82 -19.50 36.50
C GLU A 33 -10.07 -18.04 36.82
N LYS A 34 -9.01 -17.28 37.11
CA LYS A 34 -9.10 -15.85 37.40
C LYS A 34 -9.57 -15.07 36.15
N LYS A 35 -10.21 -13.93 36.39
CA LYS A 35 -10.60 -13.03 35.31
C LYS A 35 -9.38 -12.65 34.47
N LYS A 36 -9.46 -12.85 33.15
CA LYS A 36 -8.35 -12.62 32.24
C LYS A 36 -8.22 -11.14 31.88
N PHE A 37 -7.01 -10.67 31.75
CA PHE A 37 -6.70 -9.36 31.22
C PHE A 37 -5.50 -9.45 30.28
N TYR A 38 -5.69 -9.03 29.03
CA TYR A 38 -4.65 -9.01 28.01
C TYR A 38 -4.22 -7.58 27.76
N THR A 39 -2.94 -7.30 27.96
CA THR A 39 -2.33 -6.02 27.65
C THR A 39 -1.47 -6.18 26.40
N LEU A 40 -1.78 -5.45 25.36
CA LEU A 40 -1.06 -5.49 24.09
C LEU A 40 -0.17 -4.25 23.98
N VAL A 41 1.10 -4.48 23.67
CA VAL A 41 2.08 -3.43 23.37
C VAL A 41 2.64 -3.67 21.97
N GLU A 42 2.99 -2.60 21.28
CA GLU A 42 3.70 -2.69 20.01
C GLU A 42 5.09 -3.27 20.20
N PHE A 43 5.46 -4.26 19.40
CA PHE A 43 6.79 -4.85 19.44
C PHE A 43 7.82 -3.85 18.89
N PRO A 44 8.90 -3.56 19.62
CA PRO A 44 9.93 -2.68 19.15
C PRO A 44 10.70 -3.33 17.99
N TYR A 45 11.13 -2.47 17.06
CA TYR A 45 12.02 -2.86 15.97
C TYR A 45 13.48 -2.75 16.44
N PRO A 46 14.23 -3.86 16.61
CA PRO A 46 15.56 -3.84 17.21
C PRO A 46 16.65 -3.43 16.20
N SER A 47 16.47 -2.31 15.51
CA SER A 47 17.38 -1.84 14.44
C SER A 47 18.47 -0.89 14.90
N GLY A 48 18.37 -0.33 16.08
CA GLY A 48 19.22 0.75 16.55
C GLY A 48 20.09 0.41 17.76
N ALA A 49 20.76 1.44 18.25
CA ALA A 49 21.66 1.34 19.41
C ALA A 49 20.96 1.05 20.75
N GLY A 50 19.65 0.87 20.74
CA GLY A 50 18.82 0.62 21.93
C GLY A 50 17.49 1.34 21.85
N MET A 51 16.69 1.20 22.90
CA MET A 51 15.37 1.81 22.99
C MET A 51 15.46 3.34 23.14
N HIS A 52 14.47 4.04 22.60
CA HIS A 52 14.30 5.48 22.79
C HIS A 52 13.17 5.78 23.79
N VAL A 53 13.09 7.02 24.24
CA VAL A 53 12.13 7.49 25.27
C VAL A 53 10.67 7.23 24.86
N GLY A 54 10.35 7.24 23.55
CA GLY A 54 9.00 6.95 23.03
C GLY A 54 8.51 5.56 23.45
N HIS A 55 9.35 4.52 23.32
CA HIS A 55 9.01 3.17 23.78
C HIS A 55 8.69 3.16 25.29
N ILE A 56 9.59 3.76 26.09
CA ILE A 56 9.41 3.80 27.56
C ILE A 56 8.11 4.50 27.94
N LYS A 57 7.79 5.63 27.29
CA LYS A 57 6.55 6.38 27.54
C LYS A 57 5.30 5.53 27.27
N ALA A 58 5.23 4.88 26.12
CA ALA A 58 4.08 4.06 25.72
C ALA A 58 3.93 2.84 26.67
N TYR A 59 5.03 2.13 26.92
CA TYR A 59 5.01 0.92 27.73
C TYR A 59 4.71 1.20 29.20
N SER A 60 5.16 2.34 29.76
CA SER A 60 4.88 2.72 31.16
C SER A 60 3.38 2.90 31.42
N GLY A 61 2.62 3.45 30.48
CA GLY A 61 1.17 3.57 30.63
C GLY A 61 0.47 2.21 30.77
N LEU A 62 0.86 1.27 29.90
CA LEU A 62 0.34 -0.10 29.90
C LEU A 62 0.82 -0.90 31.10
N GLU A 63 2.04 -0.67 31.55
CA GLU A 63 2.62 -1.24 32.78
C GLU A 63 1.79 -0.91 34.03
N VAL A 64 1.42 0.36 34.18
CA VAL A 64 0.60 0.80 35.34
C VAL A 64 -0.72 0.04 35.37
N ILE A 65 -1.39 -0.09 34.20
CA ILE A 65 -2.66 -0.83 34.08
C ILE A 65 -2.46 -2.31 34.40
N SER A 66 -1.40 -2.92 33.83
CA SER A 66 -1.10 -4.35 34.03
C SER A 66 -0.83 -4.66 35.51
N ARG A 67 -0.03 -3.85 36.22
CA ARG A 67 0.21 -4.01 37.66
C ARG A 67 -1.08 -3.84 38.48
N LYS A 68 -1.88 -2.81 38.18
CA LYS A 68 -3.18 -2.60 38.80
C LYS A 68 -4.06 -3.84 38.70
N ARG A 69 -4.18 -4.39 37.50
CA ARG A 69 -5.01 -5.60 37.24
C ARG A 69 -4.50 -6.84 37.98
N ARG A 70 -3.17 -7.04 38.06
CA ARG A 70 -2.59 -8.11 38.91
C ARG A 70 -2.95 -7.94 40.36
N MET A 71 -2.84 -6.71 40.92
CA MET A 71 -3.23 -6.40 42.29
C MET A 71 -4.72 -6.63 42.56
N GLU A 72 -5.58 -6.46 41.51
CA GLU A 72 -7.01 -6.78 41.57
C GLU A 72 -7.29 -8.28 41.41
N GLY A 73 -6.27 -9.13 41.27
CA GLY A 73 -6.41 -10.58 41.21
C GLY A 73 -6.67 -11.15 39.80
N TYR A 74 -6.47 -10.38 38.74
CA TYR A 74 -6.61 -10.87 37.38
C TYR A 74 -5.43 -11.76 36.97
N ASN A 75 -5.70 -12.72 36.07
CA ASN A 75 -4.66 -13.39 35.27
C ASN A 75 -4.29 -12.46 34.12
N VAL A 76 -3.14 -11.79 34.23
CA VAL A 76 -2.72 -10.75 33.29
C VAL A 76 -1.66 -11.30 32.34
N MET A 77 -1.96 -11.32 31.06
CA MET A 77 -1.01 -11.59 29.99
C MET A 77 -0.51 -10.27 29.40
N PHE A 78 0.79 -10.00 29.58
CA PHE A 78 1.48 -8.84 29.05
C PHE A 78 2.76 -9.31 28.36
N PRO A 79 2.64 -9.81 27.10
CA PRO A 79 3.77 -10.34 26.35
C PRO A 79 4.65 -9.23 25.80
N MET A 80 5.90 -9.57 25.50
CA MET A 80 6.84 -8.76 24.74
C MET A 80 7.31 -9.55 23.52
N GLY A 81 7.65 -8.84 22.45
CA GLY A 81 8.27 -9.43 21.27
C GLY A 81 9.17 -8.44 20.56
N PHE A 82 9.77 -8.89 19.47
CA PHE A 82 10.67 -8.09 18.64
C PHE A 82 10.30 -8.32 17.18
N ASP A 83 9.97 -7.23 16.49
CA ASP A 83 9.84 -7.25 15.03
C ASP A 83 11.22 -7.07 14.43
N ALA A 84 11.83 -8.20 14.03
CA ALA A 84 13.28 -8.26 13.90
C ALA A 84 13.76 -8.48 12.45
N PHE A 85 12.89 -8.80 11.49
CA PHE A 85 13.21 -8.76 10.07
C PHE A 85 13.25 -7.32 9.54
N GLY A 86 13.90 -7.10 8.40
CA GLY A 86 13.78 -5.87 7.62
C GLY A 86 15.07 -5.16 7.23
N LEU A 87 14.90 -4.16 6.39
CA LEU A 87 15.96 -3.42 5.71
C LEU A 87 16.97 -2.72 6.63
N PRO A 88 16.58 -2.03 7.72
CA PRO A 88 17.55 -1.33 8.56
C PRO A 88 18.59 -2.27 9.17
N THR A 89 18.17 -3.44 9.64
CA THR A 89 19.09 -4.46 10.18
C THR A 89 20.02 -4.99 9.10
N GLU A 90 19.49 -5.31 7.91
CA GLU A 90 20.28 -5.79 6.79
C GLU A 90 21.25 -4.72 6.27
N ASN A 91 20.82 -3.48 6.14
CA ASN A 91 21.71 -2.38 5.72
C ASN A 91 22.84 -2.15 6.73
N TYR A 92 22.56 -2.26 8.03
CA TYR A 92 23.61 -2.19 9.07
C TYR A 92 24.56 -3.39 8.97
N ALA A 93 24.03 -4.59 8.75
CA ALA A 93 24.81 -5.80 8.55
C ALA A 93 25.75 -5.69 7.34
N ILE A 94 25.26 -5.21 6.20
CA ILE A 94 26.08 -4.93 4.99
C ILE A 94 27.19 -3.92 5.31
N LYS A 95 26.85 -2.83 5.99
CA LYS A 95 27.81 -1.77 6.34
C LYS A 95 28.92 -2.24 7.28
N THR A 96 28.62 -3.16 8.18
CA THR A 96 29.54 -3.63 9.21
C THR A 96 30.23 -4.96 8.90
N GLY A 97 29.82 -5.65 7.82
CA GLY A 97 30.29 -7.00 7.48
C GLY A 97 29.84 -8.09 8.45
N MET A 98 28.82 -7.83 9.27
CA MET A 98 28.23 -8.78 10.21
C MET A 98 27.05 -9.50 9.57
N HIS A 99 26.82 -10.77 9.91
CA HIS A 99 25.63 -11.47 9.45
C HIS A 99 24.35 -10.87 10.10
N PRO A 100 23.21 -10.67 9.35
CA PRO A 100 22.00 -10.07 9.87
C PRO A 100 21.45 -10.76 11.12
N ARG A 101 21.49 -12.08 11.22
CA ARG A 101 21.11 -12.85 12.41
C ARG A 101 21.91 -12.40 13.63
N ALA A 102 23.23 -12.30 13.53
CA ALA A 102 24.08 -11.89 14.64
C ALA A 102 23.82 -10.45 15.10
N VAL A 103 23.49 -9.55 14.14
CA VAL A 103 23.07 -8.17 14.46
C VAL A 103 21.74 -8.18 15.21
N THR A 104 20.77 -8.96 14.71
CA THR A 104 19.45 -9.11 15.33
C THR A 104 19.56 -9.63 16.77
N ASP A 105 20.26 -10.73 16.97
CA ASP A 105 20.41 -11.34 18.31
C ASP A 105 21.05 -10.38 19.32
N LYS A 106 22.11 -9.68 18.89
CA LYS A 106 22.76 -8.65 19.71
C LYS A 106 21.82 -7.51 20.09
N ASN A 107 21.02 -7.06 19.14
CA ASN A 107 20.07 -5.95 19.39
C ASN A 107 18.92 -6.40 20.29
N ILE A 108 18.34 -7.58 20.07
CA ILE A 108 17.30 -8.16 20.93
C ILE A 108 17.82 -8.30 22.36
N ALA A 109 19.02 -8.85 22.55
CA ALA A 109 19.63 -8.98 23.88
C ALA A 109 19.78 -7.62 24.57
N LYS A 110 20.18 -6.58 23.83
CA LYS A 110 20.30 -5.22 24.37
C LYS A 110 18.94 -4.62 24.75
N PHE A 111 17.95 -4.71 23.87
CA PHE A 111 16.59 -4.21 24.13
C PHE A 111 15.99 -4.93 25.35
N THR A 112 16.11 -6.25 25.42
CA THR A 112 15.67 -7.07 26.56
C THR A 112 16.31 -6.60 27.86
N SER A 113 17.64 -6.38 27.86
CA SER A 113 18.36 -5.88 29.03
C SER A 113 17.84 -4.50 29.50
N GLN A 114 17.56 -3.60 28.53
CA GLN A 114 17.02 -2.28 28.85
C GLN A 114 15.59 -2.35 29.44
N LEU A 115 14.70 -3.17 28.83
CA LEU A 115 13.33 -3.38 29.29
C LEU A 115 13.29 -3.99 30.70
N ARG A 116 14.13 -4.99 30.97
CA ARG A 116 14.27 -5.61 32.29
C ARG A 116 14.77 -4.59 33.33
N ARG A 117 15.72 -3.73 32.95
CA ARG A 117 16.24 -2.69 33.86
C ARG A 117 15.19 -1.66 34.26
N VAL A 118 14.25 -1.32 33.35
CA VAL A 118 13.11 -0.45 33.67
C VAL A 118 12.15 -1.13 34.67
N GLY A 119 12.17 -2.45 34.74
CA GLY A 119 11.34 -3.24 35.67
C GLY A 119 9.90 -3.44 35.18
N PHE A 120 9.68 -3.45 33.86
CA PHE A 120 8.38 -3.77 33.30
C PHE A 120 7.95 -5.20 33.65
N SER A 121 6.66 -5.37 33.90
CA SER A 121 6.05 -6.65 34.27
C SER A 121 5.64 -7.49 33.06
N PHE A 122 6.48 -7.53 32.04
CA PHE A 122 6.26 -8.42 30.91
C PHE A 122 6.33 -9.90 31.30
N ASP A 123 5.54 -10.68 30.63
CA ASP A 123 5.65 -12.15 30.69
C ASP A 123 6.79 -12.63 29.80
N TRP A 124 7.98 -12.70 30.37
CA TRP A 124 9.21 -13.09 29.67
C TRP A 124 9.23 -14.54 29.21
N SER A 125 8.29 -15.37 29.65
CA SER A 125 8.10 -16.75 29.13
C SER A 125 7.42 -16.78 27.76
N ARG A 126 6.87 -15.65 27.32
CA ARG A 126 6.11 -15.52 26.07
C ARG A 126 6.73 -14.48 25.13
N VAL A 127 8.05 -14.40 25.11
CA VAL A 127 8.77 -13.52 24.18
C VAL A 127 8.61 -14.04 22.77
N VAL A 128 8.30 -13.15 21.85
CA VAL A 128 8.20 -13.42 20.41
C VAL A 128 9.40 -12.80 19.70
N ASP A 129 10.08 -13.57 18.89
CA ASP A 129 11.03 -13.10 17.89
C ASP A 129 10.50 -13.47 16.48
N THR A 130 10.16 -12.47 15.69
CA THR A 130 9.56 -12.69 14.37
C THR A 130 10.53 -13.35 13.38
N THR A 131 11.83 -13.41 13.69
CA THR A 131 12.84 -14.08 12.87
C THR A 131 13.03 -15.55 13.19
N GLU A 132 12.37 -16.04 14.26
CA GLU A 132 12.40 -17.48 14.60
C GLU A 132 11.54 -18.29 13.63
N VAL A 133 12.08 -19.44 13.21
CA VAL A 133 11.42 -20.32 12.22
C VAL A 133 10.05 -20.81 12.70
N ASP A 134 9.90 -21.06 14.00
CA ASP A 134 8.65 -21.46 14.62
C ASP A 134 7.58 -20.38 14.62
N TYR A 135 7.99 -19.11 14.50
CA TYR A 135 7.10 -17.98 14.36
C TYR A 135 6.74 -17.73 12.90
N TYR A 136 7.73 -17.49 12.02
CA TYR A 136 7.43 -17.06 10.66
C TYR A 136 6.85 -18.16 9.76
N LYS A 137 6.92 -19.44 10.15
CA LYS A 137 6.16 -20.49 9.47
C LYS A 137 4.66 -20.19 9.40
N TRP A 138 4.13 -19.50 10.41
CA TRP A 138 2.72 -19.09 10.43
C TRP A 138 2.44 -17.93 9.48
N THR A 139 3.38 -17.01 9.32
CA THR A 139 3.31 -15.96 8.28
C THR A 139 3.27 -16.60 6.89
N GLN A 140 4.14 -17.56 6.64
CA GLN A 140 4.16 -18.32 5.39
C GLN A 140 2.85 -19.08 5.16
N TRP A 141 2.31 -19.70 6.18
CA TRP A 141 1.01 -20.37 6.12
C TRP A 141 -0.13 -19.39 5.81
N ILE A 142 -0.17 -18.24 6.45
CA ILE A 142 -1.15 -17.18 6.16
C ILE A 142 -1.01 -16.70 4.72
N PHE A 143 0.21 -16.49 4.25
CA PHE A 143 0.46 -16.12 2.87
C PHE A 143 -0.11 -17.14 1.88
N LEU A 144 0.13 -18.44 2.10
CA LEU A 144 -0.44 -19.51 1.26
C LEU A 144 -1.96 -19.50 1.28
N LYS A 145 -2.60 -19.27 2.45
CA LYS A 145 -4.06 -19.11 2.55
C LYS A 145 -4.61 -17.92 1.78
N MET A 146 -3.86 -16.80 1.75
CA MET A 146 -4.22 -15.65 0.93
C MET A 146 -4.01 -15.94 -0.56
N PHE A 147 -2.91 -16.62 -0.92
CA PHE A 147 -2.63 -17.03 -2.30
C PHE A 147 -3.72 -17.97 -2.85
N GLU A 148 -4.12 -18.98 -2.12
CA GLU A 148 -5.21 -19.91 -2.47
C GLU A 148 -6.55 -19.19 -2.73
N ARG A 149 -6.78 -18.06 -2.06
CA ARG A 149 -8.00 -17.25 -2.20
C ARG A 149 -7.87 -16.13 -3.24
N GLY A 150 -6.75 -16.05 -3.95
CA GLY A 150 -6.47 -14.95 -4.89
C GLY A 150 -6.25 -13.59 -4.24
N LEU A 151 -6.06 -13.56 -2.91
CA LEU A 151 -5.75 -12.34 -2.15
C LEU A 151 -4.26 -11.97 -2.19
N ALA A 152 -3.38 -12.94 -2.35
CA ALA A 152 -1.99 -12.73 -2.70
C ALA A 152 -1.80 -13.08 -4.17
N PHE A 153 -1.26 -12.17 -4.96
CA PHE A 153 -1.07 -12.34 -6.40
C PHE A 153 0.18 -11.62 -6.88
N ARG A 154 0.70 -12.03 -8.04
CA ARG A 154 1.86 -11.41 -8.67
C ARG A 154 1.43 -10.70 -9.94
N ASP A 155 1.91 -9.50 -10.14
CA ASP A 155 1.65 -8.70 -11.35
C ASP A 155 2.85 -7.85 -11.71
N THR A 156 2.96 -7.48 -12.99
CA THR A 156 3.99 -6.57 -13.48
C THR A 156 3.47 -5.14 -13.42
N ALA A 157 4.14 -4.30 -12.66
CA ALA A 157 3.73 -2.92 -12.48
C ALA A 157 4.92 -1.95 -12.45
N LEU A 158 4.64 -0.69 -12.69
CA LEU A 158 5.52 0.40 -12.37
C LEU A 158 5.53 0.59 -10.85
N VAL A 159 6.67 0.37 -10.23
CA VAL A 159 6.84 0.44 -8.79
C VAL A 159 7.84 1.53 -8.42
N ASN A 160 7.67 2.09 -7.23
CA ASN A 160 8.66 2.97 -6.64
C ASN A 160 9.91 2.14 -6.33
N TYR A 161 11.05 2.56 -6.85
CA TYR A 161 12.32 1.87 -6.68
C TYR A 161 13.38 2.83 -6.15
N CYS A 162 14.01 2.46 -5.05
CA CYS A 162 15.15 3.18 -4.52
C CYS A 162 16.45 2.66 -5.15
N PRO A 163 17.17 3.45 -5.98
CA PRO A 163 18.42 3.00 -6.60
C PRO A 163 19.57 2.86 -5.59
N SER A 164 19.53 3.59 -4.47
CA SER A 164 20.52 3.50 -3.39
C SER A 164 20.33 2.24 -2.55
N CYS A 165 19.12 1.98 -2.04
CA CYS A 165 18.81 0.75 -1.29
C CYS A 165 18.63 -0.46 -2.20
N LYS A 166 18.46 -0.27 -3.52
CA LYS A 166 18.20 -1.32 -4.53
C LYS A 166 16.97 -2.17 -4.19
N VAL A 167 15.87 -1.52 -3.82
CA VAL A 167 14.65 -2.16 -3.34
C VAL A 167 13.41 -1.49 -3.89
N VAL A 168 12.35 -2.30 -4.09
CA VAL A 168 11.00 -1.80 -4.35
C VAL A 168 10.42 -1.26 -3.04
N LEU A 169 9.76 -0.12 -3.14
CA LEU A 169 9.12 0.57 -2.02
C LEU A 169 7.61 0.58 -2.21
N SER A 170 6.88 0.54 -1.11
CA SER A 170 5.44 0.84 -1.11
C SER A 170 5.21 2.34 -1.37
N ASN A 171 3.96 2.75 -1.59
CA ASN A 171 3.63 4.17 -1.72
C ASN A 171 3.86 4.91 -0.40
N GLU A 172 3.65 4.22 0.72
CA GLU A 172 3.86 4.72 2.07
C GLU A 172 5.35 4.96 2.35
N ASP A 173 6.23 4.06 1.91
CA ASP A 173 7.70 4.13 2.08
C ASP A 173 8.38 5.13 1.11
N SER A 174 7.61 5.76 0.23
CA SER A 174 8.12 6.62 -0.87
C SER A 174 7.48 8.01 -0.89
N GLN A 175 6.96 8.46 0.23
CA GLN A 175 6.31 9.76 0.33
C GLN A 175 7.26 10.92 0.00
N GLY A 176 6.74 11.90 -0.74
CA GLY A 176 7.54 13.06 -1.17
C GLY A 176 8.62 12.75 -2.20
N GLY A 177 8.55 11.58 -2.88
CA GLY A 177 9.54 11.18 -3.89
C GLY A 177 10.89 10.76 -3.32
N LYS A 178 10.96 10.51 -2.02
CA LYS A 178 12.15 10.09 -1.28
C LYS A 178 11.95 8.71 -0.66
N CYS A 179 13.03 7.95 -0.58
CA CYS A 179 13.05 6.71 0.20
C CYS A 179 13.02 7.04 1.70
N ASP A 180 12.12 6.47 2.46
CA ASP A 180 11.99 6.68 3.90
C ASP A 180 13.22 6.18 4.69
N ILE A 181 13.99 5.23 4.12
CA ILE A 181 15.14 4.60 4.76
C ILE A 181 16.44 5.39 4.55
N CYS A 182 16.73 5.79 3.30
CA CYS A 182 18.01 6.41 2.94
C CYS A 182 17.87 7.86 2.42
N HIS A 183 16.64 8.34 2.29
CA HIS A 183 16.28 9.69 1.81
C HIS A 183 16.77 10.04 0.39
N SER A 184 17.23 9.04 -0.38
CA SER A 184 17.59 9.21 -1.79
C SER A 184 16.34 9.36 -2.65
N ASP A 185 16.49 9.99 -3.81
CA ASP A 185 15.44 10.10 -4.80
C ASP A 185 15.05 8.70 -5.32
N ILE A 186 13.76 8.48 -5.47
CA ILE A 186 13.22 7.25 -6.03
C ILE A 186 13.00 7.40 -7.54
N ILE A 187 12.92 6.27 -8.24
CA ILE A 187 12.56 6.20 -9.66
C ILE A 187 11.40 5.22 -9.86
N GLN A 188 10.68 5.38 -10.96
CA GLN A 188 9.70 4.38 -11.40
C GLN A 188 10.40 3.28 -12.19
N LYS A 189 10.14 2.01 -11.84
CA LYS A 189 10.72 0.86 -12.53
C LYS A 189 9.65 -0.21 -12.74
N SER A 190 9.57 -0.76 -13.96
CA SER A 190 8.71 -1.92 -14.23
C SER A 190 9.33 -3.17 -13.59
N LYS A 191 8.59 -3.83 -12.72
CA LYS A 191 8.97 -5.08 -12.06
C LYS A 191 7.77 -5.98 -11.80
N ASP A 192 8.03 -7.27 -11.72
CA ASP A 192 7.08 -8.23 -11.16
C ASP A 192 7.08 -8.08 -9.65
N VAL A 193 5.90 -7.88 -9.09
CA VAL A 193 5.69 -7.59 -7.67
C VAL A 193 4.58 -8.47 -7.11
N TRP A 194 4.74 -8.89 -5.87
CA TRP A 194 3.68 -9.52 -5.10
C TRP A 194 2.81 -8.47 -4.43
N TYR A 195 1.50 -8.62 -4.62
CA TYR A 195 0.47 -7.78 -4.03
C TYR A 195 -0.39 -8.56 -3.05
N LEU A 196 -0.83 -7.87 -2.00
CA LEU A 196 -1.99 -8.27 -1.20
C LEU A 196 -3.20 -7.42 -1.61
N ARG A 197 -4.31 -8.08 -1.98
CA ARG A 197 -5.54 -7.46 -2.43
C ARG A 197 -6.34 -6.92 -1.26
N ILE A 198 -5.80 -5.90 -0.61
CA ILE A 198 -6.43 -5.27 0.55
C ILE A 198 -7.70 -4.50 0.18
N THR A 199 -7.85 -4.10 -1.08
CA THR A 199 -9.04 -3.42 -1.60
C THR A 199 -10.30 -4.27 -1.51
N GLU A 200 -10.20 -5.61 -1.54
CA GLU A 200 -11.34 -6.53 -1.31
C GLU A 200 -12.00 -6.38 0.07
N TYR A 201 -11.29 -5.78 1.01
CA TYR A 201 -11.76 -5.54 2.37
C TYR A 201 -12.20 -4.09 2.62
N ALA A 202 -12.09 -3.20 1.65
CA ALA A 202 -12.34 -1.77 1.81
C ALA A 202 -13.73 -1.47 2.41
N ASP A 203 -14.79 -2.02 1.83
CA ASP A 203 -16.15 -1.84 2.36
C ASP A 203 -16.35 -2.52 3.73
N LYS A 204 -15.73 -3.68 3.96
CA LYS A 204 -15.79 -4.37 5.27
C LYS A 204 -15.09 -3.56 6.35
N LEU A 205 -13.95 -2.92 6.02
CA LEU A 205 -13.22 -2.04 6.93
C LEU A 205 -14.08 -0.81 7.29
N LEU A 206 -14.67 -0.14 6.29
CA LEU A 206 -15.55 1.02 6.53
C LEU A 206 -16.73 0.65 7.42
N ASN A 207 -17.45 -0.43 7.10
CA ASN A 207 -18.58 -0.90 7.89
C ASN A 207 -18.16 -1.36 9.29
N GLY A 208 -16.93 -1.86 9.43
CA GLY A 208 -16.35 -2.29 10.70
C GLY A 208 -16.09 -1.14 11.68
N LEU A 209 -15.86 0.08 11.18
CA LEU A 209 -15.62 1.25 12.02
C LEU A 209 -16.79 1.61 12.93
N GLU A 210 -18.00 1.22 12.56
CA GLU A 210 -19.18 1.43 13.41
C GLU A 210 -19.26 0.49 14.61
N LYS A 211 -18.53 -0.64 14.53
CA LYS A 211 -18.52 -1.68 15.56
C LYS A 211 -17.42 -1.50 16.61
N VAL A 212 -16.52 -0.55 16.40
CA VAL A 212 -15.38 -0.28 17.28
C VAL A 212 -15.53 1.06 17.99
N ASP A 213 -15.08 1.10 19.25
CA ASP A 213 -15.08 2.31 20.08
C ASP A 213 -13.77 3.10 19.88
N TYR A 214 -13.56 3.56 18.64
CA TYR A 214 -12.41 4.40 18.30
C TYR A 214 -12.76 5.88 18.43
N LEU A 215 -11.76 6.70 18.71
CA LEU A 215 -11.89 8.15 18.68
C LEU A 215 -12.40 8.64 17.31
N PRO A 216 -13.30 9.64 17.26
CA PRO A 216 -13.87 10.12 16.00
C PRO A 216 -12.84 10.50 14.94
N GLN A 217 -11.73 11.16 15.35
CA GLN A 217 -10.66 11.54 14.44
C GLN A 217 -9.93 10.32 13.85
N VAL A 218 -9.78 9.23 14.60
CA VAL A 218 -9.17 7.99 14.10
C VAL A 218 -10.07 7.33 13.06
N LYS A 219 -11.39 7.27 13.32
CA LYS A 219 -12.37 6.77 12.35
C LYS A 219 -12.32 7.61 11.07
N GLN A 220 -12.31 8.94 11.19
CA GLN A 220 -12.28 9.83 10.04
C GLN A 220 -10.99 9.68 9.21
N GLN A 221 -9.83 9.51 9.86
CA GLN A 221 -8.57 9.24 9.17
C GLN A 221 -8.63 7.94 8.37
N GLN A 222 -9.20 6.87 8.92
CA GLN A 222 -9.35 5.60 8.21
C GLN A 222 -10.31 5.72 7.03
N VAL A 223 -11.46 6.40 7.20
CA VAL A 223 -12.40 6.69 6.10
C VAL A 223 -11.70 7.46 4.97
N ASN A 224 -10.94 8.49 5.31
CA ASN A 224 -10.22 9.31 4.33
C ASN A 224 -9.10 8.52 3.63
N TRP A 225 -8.43 7.61 4.34
CA TRP A 225 -7.38 6.77 3.79
C TRP A 225 -7.93 5.72 2.83
N ILE A 226 -9.02 5.05 3.20
CA ILE A 226 -9.73 4.11 2.32
C ILE A 226 -10.30 4.86 1.11
N GLY A 227 -10.88 6.05 1.34
CA GLY A 227 -11.30 6.98 0.31
C GLY A 227 -12.27 6.36 -0.68
N ARG A 228 -13.37 5.76 -0.17
CA ARG A 228 -14.45 5.20 -1.00
C ARG A 228 -15.15 6.32 -1.77
N SER A 229 -15.23 6.18 -3.07
CA SER A 229 -15.97 7.09 -3.94
C SER A 229 -16.98 6.33 -4.80
N GLU A 230 -18.18 6.88 -4.92
CA GLU A 230 -19.22 6.36 -5.81
C GLU A 230 -19.27 7.21 -7.08
N GLY A 231 -19.43 6.55 -8.23
CA GLY A 231 -19.48 7.21 -9.53
C GLY A 231 -19.94 6.26 -10.62
N ALA A 232 -19.40 6.46 -11.80
CA ALA A 232 -19.65 5.61 -12.95
C ALA A 232 -18.37 5.32 -13.72
N PHE A 233 -18.27 4.10 -14.26
CA PHE A 233 -17.37 3.77 -15.35
C PHE A 233 -18.05 4.14 -16.67
N VAL A 234 -17.33 4.78 -17.56
CA VAL A 234 -17.85 5.26 -18.83
C VAL A 234 -16.86 4.93 -19.95
N HIS A 235 -17.35 4.33 -21.02
CA HIS A 235 -16.59 3.98 -22.21
C HIS A 235 -16.65 5.10 -23.24
N PHE A 236 -15.49 5.63 -23.62
CA PHE A 236 -15.32 6.60 -24.69
C PHE A 236 -14.70 5.90 -25.90
N ALA A 237 -15.43 5.68 -26.95
CA ALA A 237 -14.90 5.11 -28.18
C ALA A 237 -13.79 6.01 -28.76
N LEU A 238 -12.78 5.40 -29.37
CA LEU A 238 -11.76 6.13 -30.13
C LEU A 238 -12.25 6.32 -31.54
N ALA A 239 -12.16 7.54 -32.09
CA ALA A 239 -12.61 7.85 -33.43
C ALA A 239 -11.82 7.07 -34.49
N GLY A 240 -12.52 6.38 -35.37
CA GLY A 240 -11.90 5.53 -36.40
C GLY A 240 -11.35 4.19 -35.91
N VAL A 241 -11.47 3.87 -34.63
CA VAL A 241 -11.01 2.62 -34.03
C VAL A 241 -12.21 1.80 -33.56
N LYS A 242 -12.26 0.51 -33.90
CA LYS A 242 -13.36 -0.37 -33.49
C LYS A 242 -13.05 -1.31 -32.33
N GLU A 243 -11.78 -1.53 -32.06
CA GLU A 243 -11.33 -2.59 -31.18
C GLU A 243 -11.07 -2.14 -29.73
N ASP A 244 -10.84 -0.84 -29.52
CA ASP A 244 -10.53 -0.28 -28.21
C ASP A 244 -11.37 0.96 -27.91
N ASP A 245 -11.55 1.18 -26.64
CA ASP A 245 -12.13 2.40 -26.06
C ASP A 245 -11.29 2.91 -24.89
N LEU A 246 -11.58 4.12 -24.45
CA LEU A 246 -11.06 4.69 -23.23
C LEU A 246 -12.08 4.50 -22.12
N LEU A 247 -11.82 3.57 -21.21
CA LEU A 247 -12.59 3.45 -19.98
C LEU A 247 -12.14 4.53 -19.00
N ILE A 248 -13.09 5.32 -18.48
CA ILE A 248 -12.83 6.29 -17.42
C ILE A 248 -13.72 6.02 -16.22
N TYR A 249 -13.29 6.51 -15.06
CA TYR A 249 -14.11 6.60 -13.86
C TYR A 249 -14.37 8.07 -13.52
N THR A 250 -15.63 8.40 -13.21
CA THR A 250 -16.01 9.76 -12.78
C THR A 250 -17.02 9.72 -11.64
N THR A 251 -16.86 10.61 -10.67
CA THR A 251 -17.87 10.88 -9.62
C THR A 251 -18.97 11.82 -10.09
N ARG A 252 -18.82 12.42 -11.28
CA ARG A 252 -19.73 13.40 -11.85
C ARG A 252 -20.19 12.98 -13.29
N PRO A 253 -20.82 11.80 -13.46
CA PRO A 253 -21.31 11.40 -14.75
C PRO A 253 -22.39 12.33 -15.30
N ASP A 254 -23.10 13.04 -14.44
CA ASP A 254 -24.09 14.07 -14.80
C ASP A 254 -23.51 15.20 -15.65
N THR A 255 -22.20 15.46 -15.59
CA THR A 255 -21.54 16.51 -16.39
C THR A 255 -21.01 16.05 -17.75
N LEU A 256 -21.31 14.84 -18.20
CA LEU A 256 -20.83 14.27 -19.48
C LEU A 256 -21.14 15.14 -20.71
N PHE A 257 -22.24 15.90 -20.69
CA PHE A 257 -22.56 16.85 -21.77
C PHE A 257 -21.56 18.00 -21.90
N GLY A 258 -20.83 18.32 -20.81
CA GLY A 258 -19.82 19.37 -20.73
C GLY A 258 -18.40 18.91 -21.01
N VAL A 259 -18.20 17.62 -21.36
CA VAL A 259 -16.86 17.08 -21.65
C VAL A 259 -16.40 17.61 -23.01
N THR A 260 -15.28 18.33 -23.02
CA THR A 260 -14.72 18.94 -24.24
C THR A 260 -13.35 18.40 -24.63
N PHE A 261 -12.70 17.65 -23.74
CA PHE A 261 -11.47 16.92 -24.04
C PHE A 261 -11.28 15.76 -23.07
N MET A 262 -10.37 14.86 -23.44
CA MET A 262 -9.89 13.78 -22.57
C MET A 262 -8.46 14.04 -22.18
N VAL A 263 -8.07 13.56 -21.00
CA VAL A 263 -6.66 13.57 -20.57
C VAL A 263 -6.23 12.14 -20.24
N MET A 264 -5.09 11.74 -20.76
CA MET A 264 -4.53 10.42 -20.60
C MET A 264 -3.15 10.50 -19.93
N ALA A 265 -2.80 9.49 -19.14
CA ALA A 265 -1.48 9.36 -18.56
C ALA A 265 -0.41 9.19 -19.64
N PRO A 266 0.78 9.80 -19.51
CA PRO A 266 1.87 9.66 -20.47
C PRO A 266 2.34 8.21 -20.68
N GLU A 267 2.10 7.34 -19.71
CA GLU A 267 2.44 5.92 -19.72
C GLU A 267 1.34 5.00 -20.27
N HIS A 268 0.21 5.56 -20.73
CA HIS A 268 -0.94 4.76 -21.14
C HIS A 268 -0.62 3.88 -22.35
N PRO A 269 -0.92 2.55 -22.32
CA PRO A 269 -0.50 1.61 -23.35
C PRO A 269 -1.11 1.86 -24.74
N LEU A 270 -2.26 2.52 -24.83
CA LEU A 270 -2.87 2.89 -26.11
C LEU A 270 -2.00 3.84 -26.93
N ILE A 271 -1.10 4.62 -26.31
CA ILE A 271 -0.18 5.51 -27.03
C ILE A 271 0.75 4.67 -27.93
N ASP A 272 1.33 3.61 -27.37
CA ASP A 272 2.25 2.74 -28.10
C ASP A 272 1.49 1.87 -29.11
N LYS A 273 0.27 1.40 -28.77
CA LYS A 273 -0.58 0.60 -29.64
C LYS A 273 -0.99 1.38 -30.90
N TYR A 274 -1.28 2.67 -30.77
CA TYR A 274 -1.71 3.54 -31.87
C TYR A 274 -0.66 4.54 -32.33
N ALA A 275 0.62 4.29 -32.05
CA ALA A 275 1.73 5.16 -32.42
C ALA A 275 1.77 5.51 -33.91
N SER A 276 1.39 4.59 -34.79
CA SER A 276 1.33 4.82 -36.25
C SER A 276 0.22 5.78 -36.69
N GLN A 277 -0.79 6.01 -35.88
CA GLN A 277 -1.89 6.95 -36.15
C GLN A 277 -1.62 8.34 -35.57
N ILE A 278 -0.71 8.44 -34.58
CA ILE A 278 -0.35 9.69 -33.93
C ILE A 278 0.68 10.43 -34.77
N THR A 279 0.26 11.54 -35.40
CA THR A 279 1.08 12.26 -36.37
C THR A 279 2.20 13.10 -35.77
N ASN A 280 2.09 13.46 -34.47
CA ASN A 280 3.08 14.24 -33.73
C ASN A 280 3.86 13.40 -32.69
N MET A 281 4.19 12.15 -33.04
CA MET A 281 4.81 11.18 -32.10
C MET A 281 6.14 11.66 -31.52
N ASP A 282 6.90 12.51 -32.21
CA ASP A 282 8.13 13.10 -31.69
C ASP A 282 7.85 14.00 -30.47
N ALA A 283 6.85 14.87 -30.56
CA ALA A 283 6.45 15.74 -29.42
C ALA A 283 5.88 14.91 -28.25
N VAL A 284 5.11 13.88 -28.57
CA VAL A 284 4.58 12.92 -27.58
C VAL A 284 5.71 12.19 -26.84
N SER A 285 6.71 11.69 -27.59
CA SER A 285 7.86 10.99 -27.01
C SER A 285 8.72 11.91 -26.13
N ALA A 286 8.95 13.16 -26.56
CA ALA A 286 9.66 14.14 -25.77
C ALA A 286 8.94 14.45 -24.44
N TYR A 287 7.60 14.63 -24.50
CA TYR A 287 6.81 14.88 -23.32
C TYR A 287 6.78 13.67 -22.35
N ARG A 288 6.65 12.45 -22.87
CA ARG A 288 6.76 11.20 -22.08
C ARG A 288 8.11 11.11 -21.35
N ALA A 289 9.21 11.41 -22.08
CA ALA A 289 10.56 11.42 -21.50
C ALA A 289 10.74 12.49 -20.42
N GLU A 290 10.07 13.64 -20.52
CA GLU A 290 10.05 14.64 -19.46
C GLU A 290 9.27 14.14 -18.25
N CYS A 291 8.07 13.60 -18.45
CA CYS A 291 7.21 13.11 -17.38
C CYS A 291 7.84 11.93 -16.61
N SER A 292 8.59 11.05 -17.30
CA SER A 292 9.27 9.91 -16.67
C SER A 292 10.36 10.29 -15.66
N LYS A 293 10.84 11.53 -15.69
CA LYS A 293 11.82 12.07 -14.73
C LYS A 293 11.16 12.62 -13.47
N LYS A 294 9.85 12.87 -13.50
CA LYS A 294 9.08 13.43 -12.38
C LYS A 294 8.54 12.30 -11.50
N THR A 295 8.63 12.48 -10.19
CA THR A 295 7.99 11.61 -9.21
C THR A 295 6.47 11.83 -9.18
N GLU A 296 5.71 10.89 -8.63
CA GLU A 296 4.26 11.03 -8.44
C GLU A 296 3.93 12.30 -7.63
N PHE A 297 4.72 12.59 -6.61
CA PHE A 297 4.55 13.79 -5.79
C PHE A 297 4.75 15.08 -6.58
N GLU A 298 5.80 15.17 -7.39
CA GLU A 298 6.05 16.33 -8.26
C GLU A 298 4.92 16.52 -9.27
N ARG A 299 4.40 15.42 -9.83
CA ARG A 299 3.31 15.45 -10.81
C ARG A 299 1.96 15.87 -10.21
N THR A 300 1.70 15.57 -8.92
CA THR A 300 0.37 15.79 -8.31
C THR A 300 0.32 16.96 -7.33
N GLN A 301 1.40 17.22 -6.60
CA GLN A 301 1.41 18.20 -5.50
C GLN A 301 2.18 19.50 -5.81
N LEU A 302 3.24 19.43 -6.64
CA LEU A 302 4.12 20.58 -6.88
C LEU A 302 3.80 21.33 -8.17
N VAL A 303 2.88 20.84 -9.01
CA VAL A 303 2.60 21.46 -10.32
C VAL A 303 1.87 22.78 -10.16
N LYS A 304 2.57 23.88 -10.41
CA LYS A 304 2.00 25.23 -10.49
C LYS A 304 1.51 25.59 -11.90
N GLU A 305 2.08 24.98 -12.92
CA GLU A 305 1.75 25.26 -14.32
C GLU A 305 1.29 23.99 -15.03
N LYS A 306 0.13 24.05 -15.71
CA LYS A 306 -0.40 22.91 -16.45
C LYS A 306 0.45 22.66 -17.70
N THR A 307 0.92 21.42 -17.86
CA THR A 307 1.65 20.98 -19.04
C THR A 307 0.88 19.86 -19.74
N GLY A 308 1.06 19.70 -21.02
CA GLY A 308 0.42 18.64 -21.79
C GLY A 308 0.79 18.70 -23.27
N VAL A 309 0.51 17.60 -23.96
CA VAL A 309 0.63 17.48 -25.42
C VAL A 309 -0.61 16.83 -26.00
N ARG A 310 -1.16 17.38 -27.07
CA ARG A 310 -2.29 16.80 -27.80
C ARG A 310 -1.81 15.56 -28.57
N LEU A 311 -2.62 14.50 -28.62
CA LEU A 311 -2.43 13.40 -29.55
C LEU A 311 -3.08 13.78 -30.90
N GLU A 312 -2.26 14.15 -31.87
CA GLU A 312 -2.78 14.46 -33.21
C GLU A 312 -2.99 13.17 -34.01
N GLY A 313 -4.16 13.04 -34.62
CA GLY A 313 -4.56 11.82 -35.34
C GLY A 313 -5.33 10.79 -34.50
N LEU A 314 -5.43 11.02 -33.18
CA LEU A 314 -6.24 10.20 -32.29
C LEU A 314 -7.19 11.09 -31.47
N SER A 315 -8.48 10.77 -31.48
CA SER A 315 -9.53 11.50 -30.74
C SER A 315 -10.49 10.51 -30.09
N ALA A 316 -11.22 10.97 -29.08
CA ALA A 316 -12.28 10.21 -28.43
C ALA A 316 -13.67 10.71 -28.88
N VAL A 317 -14.67 9.85 -28.80
CA VAL A 317 -16.06 10.22 -29.05
C VAL A 317 -16.80 10.30 -27.72
N ASN A 318 -17.36 11.47 -27.41
CA ASN A 318 -18.20 11.62 -26.23
C ASN A 318 -19.46 10.73 -26.41
N PRO A 319 -19.69 9.75 -25.51
CA PRO A 319 -20.71 8.72 -25.68
C PRO A 319 -22.15 9.25 -25.57
N ILE A 320 -22.33 10.44 -24.97
CA ILE A 320 -23.65 11.05 -24.81
C ILE A 320 -23.99 12.01 -25.95
N THR A 321 -23.01 12.80 -26.42
CA THR A 321 -23.24 13.83 -27.44
C THR A 321 -22.88 13.35 -28.85
N GLY A 322 -22.11 12.26 -29.01
CA GLY A 322 -21.58 11.77 -30.28
C GLY A 322 -20.49 12.66 -30.90
N LYS A 323 -20.04 13.71 -30.19
CA LYS A 323 -19.02 14.63 -30.73
C LYS A 323 -17.62 14.06 -30.50
N GLU A 324 -16.78 14.24 -31.53
CA GLU A 324 -15.34 14.03 -31.37
C GLU A 324 -14.73 15.08 -30.47
N ILE A 325 -13.85 14.65 -29.55
CA ILE A 325 -13.12 15.47 -28.61
C ILE A 325 -11.65 15.09 -28.63
N PRO A 326 -10.72 16.07 -28.50
CA PRO A 326 -9.28 15.81 -28.50
C PRO A 326 -8.85 15.05 -27.25
N ILE A 327 -7.78 14.26 -27.43
CA ILE A 327 -7.09 13.60 -26.31
C ILE A 327 -5.76 14.33 -26.07
N TYR A 328 -5.49 14.66 -24.82
CA TYR A 328 -4.22 15.23 -24.38
C TYR A 328 -3.51 14.26 -23.43
N LEU A 329 -2.19 14.27 -23.46
CA LEU A 329 -1.38 13.72 -22.36
C LEU A 329 -1.10 14.84 -21.37
N ALA A 330 -1.21 14.54 -20.08
CA ALA A 330 -0.79 15.46 -19.03
C ALA A 330 -0.19 14.71 -17.84
N ASP A 331 0.79 15.34 -17.21
CA ASP A 331 1.56 14.73 -16.14
C ASP A 331 0.77 14.51 -14.84
N TYR A 332 -0.33 15.22 -14.63
CA TYR A 332 -1.20 15.04 -13.46
C TYR A 332 -2.15 13.84 -13.53
N VAL A 333 -2.26 13.15 -14.69
CA VAL A 333 -3.00 11.90 -14.82
C VAL A 333 -2.05 10.72 -14.65
N MET A 334 -2.43 9.78 -13.80
CA MET A 334 -1.58 8.67 -13.39
C MET A 334 -2.21 7.33 -13.75
N MET A 335 -1.41 6.38 -14.25
CA MET A 335 -1.87 5.00 -14.49
C MET A 335 -2.29 4.28 -13.20
N GLY A 336 -1.67 4.62 -12.09
CA GLY A 336 -1.97 4.00 -10.79
C GLY A 336 -3.23 4.54 -10.11
N TYR A 337 -3.95 5.49 -10.70
CA TYR A 337 -5.20 6.03 -10.18
C TYR A 337 -6.30 5.98 -11.24
N GLY A 338 -7.35 5.21 -10.98
CA GLY A 338 -8.41 5.00 -11.95
C GLY A 338 -7.98 4.12 -13.12
N THR A 339 -8.30 4.56 -14.32
CA THR A 339 -8.04 3.83 -15.57
C THR A 339 -6.86 4.40 -16.37
N GLY A 340 -6.16 5.38 -15.84
CA GLY A 340 -5.11 6.11 -16.56
C GLY A 340 -5.65 7.12 -17.57
N ALA A 341 -6.97 7.35 -17.60
CA ALA A 341 -7.60 8.37 -18.42
C ALA A 341 -8.73 9.06 -17.64
N ILE A 342 -8.97 10.32 -17.91
CA ILE A 342 -10.06 11.11 -17.32
C ILE A 342 -10.79 11.89 -18.40
N MET A 343 -12.09 12.11 -18.19
CA MET A 343 -12.85 13.11 -18.91
C MET A 343 -12.60 14.49 -18.28
N ALA A 344 -12.55 15.53 -19.07
CA ALA A 344 -12.36 16.90 -18.61
C ALA A 344 -13.60 17.77 -18.86
N VAL A 345 -14.05 18.44 -17.79
CA VAL A 345 -15.24 19.29 -17.79
C VAL A 345 -14.84 20.69 -17.33
N PRO A 346 -14.25 21.50 -18.21
CA PRO A 346 -13.64 22.78 -17.83
C PRO A 346 -14.59 23.80 -17.19
N ALA A 347 -15.88 23.74 -17.49
CA ALA A 347 -16.84 24.62 -16.82
C ALA A 347 -17.02 24.34 -15.32
N HIS A 348 -16.70 23.11 -14.85
CA HIS A 348 -17.06 22.63 -13.51
C HIS A 348 -15.92 21.95 -12.74
N ASP A 349 -14.68 21.98 -13.26
CA ASP A 349 -13.46 21.57 -12.58
C ASP A 349 -12.36 22.63 -12.80
N THR A 350 -11.79 23.13 -11.72
CA THR A 350 -10.79 24.21 -11.75
C THR A 350 -9.53 23.80 -12.53
N ARG A 351 -9.08 22.56 -12.38
CA ARG A 351 -7.88 22.06 -13.09
C ARG A 351 -8.12 21.95 -14.59
N ASP A 352 -9.30 21.47 -14.97
CA ASP A 352 -9.71 21.35 -16.36
C ASP A 352 -9.92 22.73 -16.98
N TRP A 353 -10.41 23.69 -16.23
CA TRP A 353 -10.60 25.08 -16.69
C TRP A 353 -9.25 25.74 -16.97
N GLU A 354 -8.30 25.65 -16.04
CA GLU A 354 -6.93 26.18 -16.23
C GLU A 354 -6.26 25.56 -17.45
N PHE A 355 -6.43 24.24 -17.64
CA PHE A 355 -5.91 23.53 -18.79
C PHE A 355 -6.57 24.00 -20.09
N ALA A 356 -7.92 24.06 -20.11
CA ALA A 356 -8.66 24.51 -21.27
C ALA A 356 -8.32 25.94 -21.70
N ARG A 357 -8.14 26.85 -20.74
CA ARG A 357 -7.70 28.23 -21.03
C ARG A 357 -6.30 28.27 -21.63
N LYS A 358 -5.36 27.49 -21.11
CA LYS A 358 -4.00 27.42 -21.63
C LYS A 358 -3.94 26.88 -23.07
N PHE A 359 -4.73 25.86 -23.38
CA PHE A 359 -4.70 25.18 -24.66
C PHE A 359 -5.78 25.65 -25.65
N GLY A 360 -6.56 26.68 -25.30
CA GLY A 360 -7.60 27.24 -26.17
C GLY A 360 -8.75 26.27 -26.45
N ILE A 361 -9.09 25.43 -25.47
CA ILE A 361 -10.17 24.43 -25.58
C ILE A 361 -11.51 25.07 -25.19
N ASN A 362 -12.58 24.66 -25.87
CA ASN A 362 -13.92 25.17 -25.59
C ASN A 362 -14.43 24.79 -24.19
N VAL A 363 -15.17 25.69 -23.56
CA VAL A 363 -15.77 25.52 -22.23
C VAL A 363 -17.30 25.53 -22.40
N ILE A 364 -17.99 24.49 -21.91
CA ILE A 364 -19.43 24.32 -22.03
C ILE A 364 -20.05 24.28 -20.64
N GLU A 365 -20.86 25.26 -20.30
CA GLU A 365 -21.63 25.28 -19.07
C GLU A 365 -22.71 24.18 -19.09
N VAL A 366 -22.74 23.33 -18.06
CA VAL A 366 -23.77 22.30 -17.87
C VAL A 366 -24.45 22.38 -16.51
N ILE A 367 -23.94 23.21 -15.61
CA ILE A 367 -24.56 23.58 -14.33
C ILE A 367 -24.57 25.11 -14.25
N LYS A 368 -25.74 25.67 -14.18
CA LYS A 368 -25.95 27.14 -14.09
C LYS A 368 -25.57 27.66 -12.71
N GLY A 369 -24.77 28.70 -12.62
CA GLY A 369 -24.52 29.35 -11.32
C GLY A 369 -23.27 30.19 -11.20
N GLY A 370 -22.42 30.30 -12.20
CA GLY A 370 -21.18 31.07 -12.17
C GLY A 370 -20.86 31.76 -13.50
N ASP A 371 -19.76 32.49 -13.53
CA ASP A 371 -19.20 33.08 -14.75
C ASP A 371 -18.04 32.23 -15.25
N ILE A 372 -18.35 31.22 -16.07
CA ILE A 372 -17.39 30.25 -16.61
C ILE A 372 -16.29 30.89 -17.49
N GLU A 373 -16.45 32.16 -17.87
CA GLU A 373 -15.41 32.90 -18.58
C GLU A 373 -14.27 33.35 -17.65
N LYS A 374 -14.57 33.49 -16.36
CA LYS A 374 -13.59 33.92 -15.35
C LYS A 374 -12.99 32.78 -14.56
N GLU A 375 -13.81 31.80 -14.20
CA GLU A 375 -13.39 30.63 -13.41
C GLU A 375 -14.34 29.45 -13.57
N ALA A 376 -13.93 28.26 -13.17
CA ALA A 376 -14.79 27.09 -13.13
C ALA A 376 -15.85 27.24 -12.02
N TYR A 377 -17.10 26.95 -12.35
CA TYR A 377 -18.16 26.87 -11.34
C TYR A 377 -18.26 25.46 -10.75
N THR A 378 -17.86 25.29 -9.52
CA THR A 378 -17.83 23.98 -8.82
C THR A 378 -19.03 23.78 -7.87
N GLY A 379 -19.95 24.73 -7.81
CA GLY A 379 -21.14 24.68 -6.96
C GLY A 379 -22.26 23.80 -7.51
N ASP A 380 -23.34 23.70 -6.75
CA ASP A 380 -24.58 23.06 -7.16
C ASP A 380 -25.47 24.08 -7.92
N GLY A 381 -26.31 23.61 -8.84
CA GLY A 381 -27.17 24.47 -9.65
C GLY A 381 -28.09 23.65 -10.55
N GLU A 382 -28.87 24.38 -11.35
CA GLU A 382 -29.74 23.78 -12.38
C GLU A 382 -28.93 23.25 -13.55
N MET A 383 -29.21 22.01 -13.98
CA MET A 383 -28.60 21.44 -15.16
C MET A 383 -29.10 22.15 -16.44
N VAL A 384 -28.16 22.63 -17.25
CA VAL A 384 -28.39 23.31 -18.53
C VAL A 384 -27.53 22.67 -19.63
N ASN A 385 -27.87 22.84 -20.89
CA ASN A 385 -27.15 22.29 -22.04
C ASN A 385 -26.88 20.76 -21.94
N SER A 386 -27.70 20.06 -21.17
CA SER A 386 -27.49 18.67 -20.74
C SER A 386 -28.62 17.73 -21.23
N GLY A 387 -29.31 18.08 -22.32
CA GLY A 387 -30.32 17.25 -22.94
C GLY A 387 -31.40 16.80 -21.96
N PHE A 388 -31.50 15.49 -21.72
CA PHE A 388 -32.52 14.90 -20.83
C PHE A 388 -32.31 15.21 -19.34
N LEU A 389 -31.20 15.83 -18.97
CA LEU A 389 -30.94 16.31 -17.59
C LEU A 389 -31.29 17.78 -17.39
N ASN A 390 -31.65 18.54 -18.44
CA ASN A 390 -32.01 19.94 -18.30
C ASN A 390 -33.12 20.13 -17.27
N GLY A 391 -32.94 21.09 -16.38
CA GLY A 391 -33.90 21.41 -15.30
C GLY A 391 -33.73 20.60 -14.02
N PHE A 392 -32.86 19.62 -13.98
CA PHE A 392 -32.51 18.94 -12.73
C PHE A 392 -31.75 19.91 -11.82
N THR A 393 -32.18 20.02 -10.56
CA THR A 393 -31.55 20.89 -9.55
C THR A 393 -30.87 20.08 -8.43
N ASN A 394 -31.17 18.78 -8.36
CA ASN A 394 -30.59 17.86 -7.36
C ASN A 394 -29.47 17.03 -8.00
N LYS A 395 -28.26 17.19 -7.51
CA LYS A 395 -27.06 16.48 -7.98
C LYS A 395 -27.21 14.95 -7.93
N LYS A 396 -27.83 14.41 -6.87
CA LYS A 396 -27.98 12.95 -6.74
C LYS A 396 -28.92 12.40 -7.80
N ASP A 397 -29.99 13.13 -8.09
CA ASP A 397 -30.99 12.69 -9.07
C ASP A 397 -30.44 12.79 -10.50
N SER A 398 -29.66 13.84 -10.82
CA SER A 398 -28.99 13.96 -12.11
C SER A 398 -27.94 12.87 -12.34
N ILE A 399 -27.14 12.54 -11.32
CA ILE A 399 -26.20 11.44 -11.36
C ILE A 399 -26.93 10.10 -11.58
N ALA A 400 -27.96 9.81 -10.78
CA ALA A 400 -28.74 8.58 -10.90
C ALA A 400 -29.33 8.42 -12.30
N ARG A 401 -29.97 9.48 -12.84
CA ARG A 401 -30.58 9.47 -14.17
C ARG A 401 -29.52 9.26 -15.27
N MET A 402 -28.34 9.87 -15.15
CA MET A 402 -27.24 9.64 -16.09
C MET A 402 -26.73 8.19 -16.05
N VAL A 403 -26.54 7.62 -14.86
CA VAL A 403 -26.10 6.23 -14.69
C VAL A 403 -27.10 5.24 -15.32
N GLU A 404 -28.40 5.49 -15.16
CA GLU A 404 -29.44 4.70 -15.85
C GLU A 404 -29.30 4.76 -17.38
N GLU A 405 -29.07 5.95 -17.92
CA GLU A 405 -28.90 6.14 -19.36
C GLU A 405 -27.63 5.47 -19.89
N LEU A 406 -26.50 5.58 -19.16
CA LEU A 406 -25.25 4.92 -19.51
C LEU A 406 -25.42 3.39 -19.58
N LYS A 407 -26.11 2.83 -18.58
CA LYS A 407 -26.42 1.40 -18.53
C LYS A 407 -27.36 0.98 -19.66
N ALA A 408 -28.43 1.76 -19.91
CA ALA A 408 -29.39 1.47 -20.97
C ALA A 408 -28.76 1.46 -22.37
N ARG A 409 -27.76 2.33 -22.61
CA ARG A 409 -27.00 2.36 -23.88
C ARG A 409 -25.85 1.36 -23.93
N GLY A 410 -25.51 0.66 -22.84
CA GLY A 410 -24.36 -0.24 -22.77
C GLY A 410 -23.01 0.44 -22.88
N ILE A 411 -22.92 1.73 -22.50
CA ILE A 411 -21.71 2.58 -22.58
C ILE A 411 -21.12 2.93 -21.21
N GLY A 412 -21.69 2.40 -20.14
CA GLY A 412 -21.17 2.61 -18.80
C GLY A 412 -22.05 1.99 -17.73
N GLU A 413 -21.54 1.97 -16.51
CA GLU A 413 -22.23 1.40 -15.36
C GLU A 413 -21.85 2.13 -14.05
N LYS A 414 -22.67 1.95 -13.03
CA LYS A 414 -22.34 2.43 -11.69
C LYS A 414 -21.06 1.75 -11.20
N GLY A 415 -20.13 2.53 -10.64
CA GLY A 415 -18.88 2.03 -10.11
C GLY A 415 -18.55 2.58 -8.74
N VAL A 416 -17.71 1.85 -8.03
CA VAL A 416 -17.10 2.28 -6.78
C VAL A 416 -15.60 2.18 -6.96
N GLN A 417 -14.88 3.20 -6.54
CA GLN A 417 -13.42 3.18 -6.47
C GLN A 417 -12.95 3.55 -5.07
N PHE A 418 -11.73 3.13 -4.77
CA PHE A 418 -11.07 3.42 -3.50
C PHE A 418 -9.77 4.16 -3.76
N LYS A 419 -9.44 5.10 -2.87
CA LYS A 419 -8.11 5.73 -2.86
C LYS A 419 -7.05 4.72 -2.41
N MET A 420 -7.42 3.83 -1.49
CA MET A 420 -6.60 2.70 -1.05
C MET A 420 -6.28 1.79 -2.24
N LYS A 421 -5.02 1.41 -2.39
CA LYS A 421 -4.52 0.50 -3.43
C LYS A 421 -4.09 -0.82 -2.82
N ASP A 422 -4.02 -1.87 -3.63
CA ASP A 422 -3.44 -3.13 -3.22
C ASP A 422 -1.98 -2.95 -2.81
N TRP A 423 -1.56 -3.67 -1.80
CA TRP A 423 -0.27 -3.45 -1.17
C TRP A 423 0.83 -4.29 -1.79
N ALA A 424 1.87 -3.60 -2.34
CA ALA A 424 3.10 -4.22 -2.85
C ALA A 424 4.05 -4.50 -1.68
N PHE A 425 4.19 -5.75 -1.27
CA PHE A 425 4.85 -6.08 0.00
C PHE A 425 6.20 -6.78 -0.13
N ASN A 426 6.51 -7.44 -1.25
CA ASN A 426 7.75 -8.19 -1.41
C ASN A 426 8.99 -7.30 -1.55
N ARG A 427 10.14 -7.81 -1.12
CA ARG A 427 11.43 -7.13 -1.22
C ARG A 427 12.48 -8.09 -1.82
N GLN A 428 13.37 -7.53 -2.65
CA GLN A 428 14.52 -8.22 -3.22
C GLN A 428 15.68 -8.21 -2.22
N ARG A 429 15.44 -8.74 -1.04
CA ARG A 429 16.36 -8.69 0.10
C ARG A 429 16.49 -10.06 0.75
N TYR A 430 17.61 -10.28 1.45
CA TYR A 430 17.86 -11.52 2.17
C TYR A 430 17.12 -11.59 3.51
N TRP A 431 17.22 -10.52 4.32
CA TRP A 431 16.70 -10.52 5.69
C TRP A 431 15.21 -10.23 5.74
N GLY A 432 14.44 -11.26 5.50
CA GLY A 432 12.98 -11.27 5.48
C GLY A 432 12.45 -12.71 5.41
N GLU A 433 11.17 -12.88 5.62
CA GLU A 433 10.49 -14.18 5.56
C GLU A 433 10.45 -14.66 4.11
N PRO A 434 10.96 -15.86 3.78
CA PRO A 434 10.86 -16.41 2.42
C PRO A 434 9.42 -16.57 1.97
N ILE A 435 9.11 -16.14 0.76
CA ILE A 435 7.78 -16.33 0.16
C ILE A 435 7.67 -17.81 -0.27
N PRO A 436 6.68 -18.58 0.26
CA PRO A 436 6.59 -20.03 0.05
C PRO A 436 5.94 -20.38 -1.30
N ILE A 437 6.58 -19.94 -2.39
CA ILE A 437 6.09 -20.11 -3.77
C ILE A 437 7.16 -20.76 -4.64
N VAL A 438 6.70 -21.54 -5.61
CA VAL A 438 7.49 -22.18 -6.66
C VAL A 438 6.95 -21.75 -8.04
N HIS A 439 7.85 -21.36 -8.93
CA HIS A 439 7.56 -21.02 -10.32
C HIS A 439 7.89 -22.21 -11.24
N CYS A 440 6.87 -22.81 -11.82
CA CYS A 440 6.96 -23.97 -12.72
C CYS A 440 6.56 -23.57 -14.14
N GLN A 441 7.35 -23.93 -15.15
CA GLN A 441 7.00 -23.61 -16.54
C GLN A 441 5.68 -24.25 -17.01
N LYS A 442 5.35 -25.45 -16.48
CA LYS A 442 4.12 -26.17 -16.83
C LYS A 442 2.90 -25.75 -15.99
N CYS A 443 3.11 -25.50 -14.69
CA CYS A 443 2.01 -25.31 -13.74
C CYS A 443 1.79 -23.84 -13.35
N GLY A 444 2.69 -22.93 -13.79
CA GLY A 444 2.70 -21.54 -13.36
C GLY A 444 3.18 -21.37 -11.92
N THR A 445 2.59 -20.48 -11.20
CA THR A 445 2.89 -20.17 -9.79
C THR A 445 2.18 -21.19 -8.88
N VAL A 446 2.94 -21.87 -8.02
CA VAL A 446 2.45 -22.97 -7.15
C VAL A 446 2.90 -22.74 -5.71
N GLY A 447 2.00 -22.89 -4.75
CA GLY A 447 2.35 -22.83 -3.32
C GLY A 447 3.19 -24.03 -2.89
N VAL A 448 4.12 -23.81 -1.96
CA VAL A 448 4.83 -24.88 -1.25
C VAL A 448 3.83 -25.66 -0.38
N PRO A 449 3.89 -27.00 -0.29
CA PRO A 449 3.04 -27.77 0.60
C PRO A 449 3.20 -27.33 2.06
N TYR A 450 2.09 -27.35 2.82
CA TYR A 450 2.11 -26.91 4.23
C TYR A 450 3.06 -27.74 5.09
N GLU A 451 3.23 -29.00 4.75
CA GLU A 451 4.09 -29.98 5.44
C GLU A 451 5.58 -29.66 5.27
N GLU A 452 5.93 -28.87 4.25
CA GLU A 452 7.29 -28.40 3.98
C GLU A 452 7.61 -27.07 4.66
N LEU A 453 6.64 -26.45 5.36
CA LEU A 453 6.89 -25.23 6.13
C LEU A 453 7.59 -25.55 7.48
N PRO A 454 8.50 -24.73 7.95
CA PRO A 454 8.93 -23.44 7.37
C PRO A 454 9.92 -23.61 6.21
N LEU A 455 9.74 -22.79 5.17
CA LEU A 455 10.80 -22.56 4.18
C LEU A 455 11.84 -21.62 4.80
N CYS A 456 13.03 -22.17 5.10
CA CYS A 456 14.08 -21.43 5.80
C CYS A 456 14.98 -20.62 4.85
N LEU A 457 15.52 -19.50 5.37
CA LEU A 457 16.60 -18.78 4.72
C LEU A 457 17.86 -19.67 4.69
N PRO A 458 18.55 -19.78 3.56
CA PRO A 458 19.86 -20.43 3.50
C PRO A 458 20.91 -19.56 4.21
N ASP A 459 21.90 -20.20 4.85
CA ASP A 459 23.04 -19.46 5.37
C ASP A 459 23.89 -18.91 4.21
N MET A 460 24.20 -17.62 4.25
CA MET A 460 24.99 -16.96 3.21
C MET A 460 25.86 -15.83 3.77
N GLN A 461 27.05 -15.66 3.18
CA GLN A 461 28.00 -14.63 3.61
C GLN A 461 27.84 -13.32 2.84
N GLU A 462 27.40 -13.38 1.59
CA GLU A 462 27.19 -12.22 0.72
C GLU A 462 25.71 -11.99 0.46
N PHE A 463 25.09 -11.17 1.27
CA PHE A 463 23.65 -10.86 1.23
C PHE A 463 23.30 -9.48 0.64
N ALA A 464 24.30 -8.74 0.10
CA ALA A 464 24.02 -7.49 -0.60
C ALA A 464 23.24 -7.75 -1.91
N PRO A 465 22.23 -6.92 -2.26
CA PRO A 465 21.51 -7.04 -3.52
C PRO A 465 22.42 -6.91 -4.73
N GLY A 466 22.04 -7.57 -5.83
CA GLY A 466 22.70 -7.44 -7.13
C GLY A 466 22.72 -6.01 -7.66
N GLN A 467 23.52 -5.73 -8.69
CA GLN A 467 23.60 -4.38 -9.28
C GLN A 467 22.27 -3.93 -9.92
N GLY A 468 21.51 -4.85 -10.50
CA GLY A 468 20.17 -4.61 -11.06
C GLY A 468 19.05 -4.64 -10.01
N GLY A 469 19.37 -4.83 -8.73
CA GLY A 469 18.40 -4.99 -7.64
C GLY A 469 17.80 -6.40 -7.61
N GLU A 470 18.55 -7.43 -8.05
CA GLU A 470 18.14 -8.82 -7.89
C GLU A 470 18.34 -9.27 -6.44
N SER A 471 17.44 -10.16 -6.00
CA SER A 471 17.53 -10.76 -4.67
C SER A 471 18.86 -11.52 -4.49
N PRO A 472 19.52 -11.39 -3.34
CA PRO A 472 20.70 -12.22 -3.02
C PRO A 472 20.40 -13.71 -3.09
N LEU A 473 19.19 -14.14 -2.71
CA LEU A 473 18.75 -15.53 -2.75
C LEU A 473 18.78 -16.12 -4.16
N ALA A 474 18.60 -15.28 -5.20
CA ALA A 474 18.63 -15.73 -6.59
C ALA A 474 20.00 -16.28 -7.03
N ARG A 475 21.07 -15.99 -6.27
CA ARG A 475 22.44 -16.47 -6.54
C ARG A 475 22.72 -17.86 -5.97
N ILE A 476 21.87 -18.38 -5.10
CA ILE A 476 22.05 -19.68 -4.45
C ILE A 476 21.28 -20.73 -5.24
N GLU A 477 21.95 -21.41 -6.18
CA GLU A 477 21.31 -22.40 -7.03
C GLU A 477 20.61 -23.51 -6.24
N GLU A 478 21.18 -23.97 -5.15
CA GLU A 478 20.64 -25.03 -4.29
C GLU A 478 19.34 -24.58 -3.61
N TYR A 479 19.21 -23.28 -3.30
CA TYR A 479 17.96 -22.70 -2.79
C TYR A 479 16.93 -22.53 -3.91
N VAL A 480 17.34 -22.01 -5.06
CA VAL A 480 16.46 -21.65 -6.18
C VAL A 480 15.90 -22.90 -6.87
N ARG A 481 16.74 -23.89 -7.17
CA ARG A 481 16.31 -25.08 -7.92
C ARG A 481 15.51 -26.03 -7.01
N CYS A 482 14.33 -26.39 -7.48
CA CYS A 482 13.46 -27.31 -6.75
C CYS A 482 12.60 -28.12 -7.72
N LYS A 483 11.84 -29.07 -7.18
CA LYS A 483 10.80 -29.77 -7.94
C LYS A 483 9.45 -29.10 -7.72
N CYS A 484 8.64 -29.05 -8.77
CA CYS A 484 7.30 -28.54 -8.68
C CYS A 484 6.41 -29.46 -7.82
N PRO A 485 5.79 -28.99 -6.74
CA PRO A 485 4.93 -29.81 -5.90
C PRO A 485 3.72 -30.40 -6.63
N LYS A 486 3.29 -29.76 -7.72
CA LYS A 486 2.10 -30.20 -8.48
C LYS A 486 2.41 -31.24 -9.57
N CYS A 487 3.54 -31.14 -10.27
CA CYS A 487 3.83 -32.02 -11.41
C CYS A 487 5.17 -32.77 -11.32
N GLY A 488 5.99 -32.53 -10.28
CA GLY A 488 7.30 -33.15 -10.09
C GLY A 488 8.41 -32.65 -11.04
N GLY A 489 8.08 -31.79 -12.01
CA GLY A 489 9.03 -31.23 -12.96
C GLY A 489 9.98 -30.22 -12.33
N ASP A 490 11.01 -29.81 -13.08
CA ASP A 490 11.94 -28.77 -12.62
C ASP A 490 11.23 -27.41 -12.48
N ALA A 491 11.56 -26.73 -11.41
CA ALA A 491 10.95 -25.46 -11.03
C ALA A 491 11.95 -24.58 -10.27
N LYS A 492 11.56 -23.33 -10.00
CA LYS A 492 12.37 -22.38 -9.26
C LYS A 492 11.58 -21.84 -8.06
N ARG A 493 12.22 -21.79 -6.90
CA ARG A 493 11.63 -21.09 -5.74
C ARG A 493 11.58 -19.58 -5.99
N GLU A 494 10.60 -18.95 -5.36
CA GLU A 494 10.57 -17.50 -5.23
C GLU A 494 11.81 -17.03 -4.42
N THR A 495 12.39 -15.93 -4.83
CA THR A 495 13.61 -15.39 -4.23
C THR A 495 13.40 -14.06 -3.52
N ASP A 496 12.22 -13.49 -3.65
CA ASP A 496 11.84 -12.31 -2.88
C ASP A 496 11.37 -12.72 -1.47
N THR A 497 11.45 -11.78 -0.53
CA THR A 497 11.09 -11.99 0.87
C THR A 497 9.98 -11.03 1.32
N MET A 498 9.36 -11.33 2.44
CA MET A 498 8.36 -10.52 3.15
C MET A 498 9.02 -9.89 4.37
N PRO A 499 9.46 -8.62 4.31
CA PRO A 499 10.28 -8.05 5.39
C PRO A 499 9.50 -7.66 6.65
N HIS A 500 8.17 -7.54 6.60
CA HIS A 500 7.35 -6.99 7.67
C HIS A 500 5.98 -7.66 7.86
N LEU A 501 5.77 -8.87 7.31
CA LEU A 501 4.47 -9.54 7.47
C LEU A 501 4.20 -9.96 8.93
N GLY A 502 5.24 -10.13 9.73
CA GLY A 502 5.11 -10.38 11.17
C GLY A 502 4.35 -9.30 11.93
N GLN A 503 4.46 -8.04 11.53
CA GLN A 503 3.63 -6.94 12.07
C GLN A 503 2.16 -7.09 11.74
N TRP A 504 1.83 -7.68 10.59
CA TRP A 504 0.45 -7.77 10.10
C TRP A 504 -0.38 -8.85 10.78
N THR A 505 0.26 -9.90 11.28
CA THR A 505 -0.45 -10.94 12.03
C THR A 505 -0.89 -10.51 13.43
N ILE A 506 -0.27 -9.45 13.97
CA ILE A 506 -0.53 -8.94 15.32
C ILE A 506 -1.15 -7.54 15.31
N GLY A 507 -0.95 -6.75 14.25
CA GLY A 507 -1.25 -5.33 14.18
C GLY A 507 -2.15 -4.89 13.04
N MET A 508 -3.16 -5.67 12.63
CA MET A 508 -4.21 -5.17 11.74
C MET A 508 -5.03 -4.08 12.46
N GLY A 509 -4.44 -2.93 12.74
CA GLY A 509 -5.16 -1.87 13.42
C GLY A 509 -4.44 -0.56 13.70
N SER A 510 -3.19 -0.40 13.37
CA SER A 510 -2.59 0.95 13.49
C SER A 510 -2.15 1.48 12.13
N PRO A 511 -2.83 2.49 11.59
CA PRO A 511 -2.22 3.36 10.59
C PRO A 511 -1.11 4.14 11.30
N GLN A 512 0.12 4.01 10.85
CA GLN A 512 1.17 4.99 11.16
C GLN A 512 0.87 6.30 10.44
#